data_e3835b07b5a410ddc62098a46a98bbd1
#
_entry.id   e3835b07b5a410ddc62098a46a98bbd1
#
_cell.length_a   1.000
_cell.length_b   1.000
_cell.length_c   1.000
_cell.angle_alpha   90.00
_cell.angle_beta   90.00
_cell.angle_gamma   90.00
#
_symmetry.space_group_name_H-M   'P 1'
#
loop_
_entity.id
_entity.type
_entity.pdbx_description
1 polymer ?
#
loop_
_entity_poly.entity_id
_entity_poly.type
_entity_poly.pdbx_seq_one_letter_code
_entity_poly.pdbx_strand_id
1 'polypeptide(L)'
;MKDLQKMMKEAQRMAADMQAAQAELAEAEVEGSAGGGAVKVVATGDQQIVSITIDAGVFDGAPDADDVEMLGDTVTAAVNDALAKARALQEDRLGPIAGGMGNLGLPGM
;
A
#
# COMPACT_ATOMS: atom_id res chain seq x y z
N MET A 1 -10.26 -38.81 8.29
CA MET A 1 -9.45 -38.37 9.43
C MET A 1 -8.14 -37.77 9.01
N LYS A 2 -7.38 -38.46 8.18
CA LYS A 2 -6.13 -37.89 7.65
C LYS A 2 -6.34 -36.63 6.80
N ASP A 3 -7.44 -36.57 6.07
CA ASP A 3 -7.78 -35.43 5.23
C ASP A 3 -8.10 -34.20 6.06
N LEU A 4 -8.77 -34.35 7.18
CA LEU A 4 -9.10 -33.25 8.08
C LEU A 4 -7.84 -32.66 8.70
N GLN A 5 -6.93 -33.52 9.17
CA GLN A 5 -5.66 -33.07 9.73
C GLN A 5 -4.81 -32.32 8.69
N LYS A 6 -4.79 -32.81 7.46
CA LYS A 6 -4.08 -32.16 6.36
C LYS A 6 -4.68 -30.80 6.05
N MET A 7 -6.00 -30.72 6.03
CA MET A 7 -6.70 -29.44 5.80
C MET A 7 -6.40 -28.44 6.91
N MET A 8 -6.37 -28.88 8.16
CA MET A 8 -6.03 -28.01 9.28
C MET A 8 -4.60 -27.51 9.20
N LYS A 9 -3.66 -28.34 8.81
CA LYS A 9 -2.27 -27.93 8.63
C LYS A 9 -2.13 -26.90 7.51
N GLU A 10 -2.82 -27.10 6.41
CA GLU A 10 -2.81 -26.16 5.28
C GLU A 10 -3.42 -24.83 5.69
N ALA A 11 -4.53 -24.86 6.44
CA ALA A 11 -5.15 -23.62 6.93
C ALA A 11 -4.23 -22.87 7.88
N GLN A 12 -3.53 -23.57 8.77
CA GLN A 12 -2.57 -22.96 9.68
C GLN A 12 -1.39 -22.36 8.92
N ARG A 13 -0.91 -23.05 7.90
CA ARG A 13 0.18 -22.53 7.07
C ARG A 13 -0.24 -21.26 6.32
N MET A 14 -1.46 -21.26 5.76
CA MET A 14 -1.97 -20.09 5.05
C MET A 14 -2.14 -18.90 5.99
N ALA A 15 -2.63 -19.15 7.22
CA ALA A 15 -2.73 -18.09 8.21
C ALA A 15 -1.36 -17.53 8.59
N ALA A 16 -0.36 -18.39 8.74
CA ALA A 16 1.00 -17.98 9.04
C ALA A 16 1.61 -17.19 7.86
N ASP A 17 1.39 -17.64 6.63
CA ASP A 17 1.86 -16.95 5.43
C ASP A 17 1.21 -15.58 5.31
N MET A 18 -0.07 -15.47 5.61
CA MET A 18 -0.80 -14.19 5.59
C MET A 18 -0.22 -13.23 6.63
N GLN A 19 0.02 -13.70 7.86
CA GLN A 19 0.62 -12.88 8.90
C GLN A 19 2.03 -12.42 8.51
N ALA A 20 2.84 -13.30 7.94
CA ALA A 20 4.18 -12.96 7.49
C ALA A 20 4.14 -11.91 6.38
N ALA A 21 3.23 -12.06 5.42
CA ALA A 21 3.07 -11.12 4.33
C ALA A 21 2.62 -9.75 4.83
N GLN A 22 1.69 -9.72 5.78
CA GLN A 22 1.23 -8.46 6.40
C GLN A 22 2.35 -7.78 7.17
N ALA A 23 3.18 -8.54 7.89
CA ALA A 23 4.34 -8.00 8.60
C ALA A 23 5.36 -7.41 7.63
N GLU A 24 5.62 -8.07 6.50
CA GLU A 24 6.49 -7.53 5.45
C GLU A 24 5.92 -6.23 4.88
N LEU A 25 4.61 -6.18 4.62
CA LEU A 25 3.95 -5.00 4.09
C LEU A 25 4.05 -3.80 5.04
N ALA A 26 3.95 -4.05 6.34
CA ALA A 26 4.07 -3.00 7.34
C ALA A 26 5.46 -2.36 7.36
N GLU A 27 6.49 -3.10 6.94
CA GLU A 27 7.87 -2.62 6.89
C GLU A 27 8.29 -2.15 5.50
N ALA A 28 7.61 -2.62 4.45
CA ALA A 28 7.91 -2.22 3.07
C ALA A 28 7.47 -0.78 2.84
N GLU A 29 8.24 -0.04 2.06
CA GLU A 29 7.93 1.34 1.73
C GLU A 29 7.77 1.54 0.24
N VAL A 30 6.81 2.38 -0.13
CA VAL A 30 6.59 2.83 -1.49
C VAL A 30 6.62 4.35 -1.52
N GLU A 31 6.97 4.92 -2.67
CA GLU A 31 7.03 6.37 -2.83
C GLU A 31 6.03 6.81 -3.90
N GLY A 32 5.22 7.80 -3.54
CA GLY A 32 4.37 8.52 -4.48
C GLY A 32 4.87 9.93 -4.67
N SER A 33 4.52 10.54 -5.77
CA SER A 33 4.92 11.92 -6.05
C SER A 33 3.90 12.63 -6.92
N ALA A 34 3.96 13.96 -6.91
CA ALA A 34 3.14 14.79 -7.77
C ALA A 34 3.86 16.14 -7.98
N GLY A 35 3.37 16.90 -8.97
CA GLY A 35 3.96 18.20 -9.27
C GLY A 35 5.37 18.13 -9.81
N GLY A 36 5.67 17.11 -10.62
CA GLY A 36 7.01 16.91 -11.16
C GLY A 36 8.06 16.60 -10.11
N GLY A 37 7.65 15.99 -9.00
CA GLY A 37 8.54 15.65 -7.89
C GLY A 37 8.61 16.71 -6.80
N ALA A 38 7.81 17.78 -6.91
CA ALA A 38 7.78 18.83 -5.88
C ALA A 38 7.26 18.31 -4.55
N VAL A 39 6.36 17.34 -4.58
CA VAL A 39 5.85 16.67 -3.39
C VAL A 39 6.13 15.18 -3.51
N LYS A 40 6.73 14.61 -2.49
CA LYS A 40 7.01 13.17 -2.40
C LYS A 40 6.42 12.64 -1.11
N VAL A 41 5.78 11.48 -1.20
CA VAL A 41 5.13 10.83 -0.07
C VAL A 41 5.66 9.41 0.05
N VAL A 42 6.06 9.03 1.24
CA VAL A 42 6.45 7.65 1.53
C VAL A 42 5.33 7.03 2.34
N ALA A 43 4.88 5.86 1.90
CA ALA A 43 3.88 5.08 2.60
C ALA A 43 4.37 3.66 2.79
N THR A 44 3.87 2.99 3.82
CA THR A 44 4.13 1.55 3.99
C THR A 44 3.19 0.75 3.11
N GLY A 45 3.55 -0.52 2.90
CA GLY A 45 2.71 -1.43 2.11
C GLY A 45 1.34 -1.68 2.73
N ASP A 46 1.17 -1.42 4.04
CA ASP A 46 -0.11 -1.49 4.72
C ASP A 46 -0.83 -0.12 4.77
N GLN A 47 -0.46 0.79 3.87
CA GLN A 47 -1.13 2.07 3.63
C GLN A 47 -1.03 3.07 4.78
N GLN A 48 0.09 3.06 5.50
CA GLN A 48 0.40 4.09 6.50
C GLN A 48 1.32 5.14 5.88
N ILE A 49 0.99 6.40 6.04
CA ILE A 49 1.85 7.49 5.57
C ILE A 49 3.01 7.66 6.54
N VAL A 50 4.24 7.53 6.03
CA VAL A 50 5.46 7.67 6.82
C VAL A 50 5.95 9.11 6.81
N SER A 51 6.00 9.73 5.63
CA SER A 51 6.52 11.09 5.50
C SER A 51 5.97 11.77 4.26
N ILE A 52 5.91 13.08 4.32
CA ILE A 52 5.59 13.93 3.19
C ILE A 52 6.71 14.96 3.08
N THR A 53 7.37 15.01 1.93
CA THR A 53 8.46 15.95 1.67
C THR A 53 8.03 16.92 0.58
N ILE A 54 8.14 18.20 0.87
CA ILE A 54 7.79 19.27 -0.06
C ILE A 54 9.07 20.01 -0.41
N ASP A 55 9.33 20.18 -1.70
CA ASP A 55 10.50 20.91 -2.16
C ASP A 55 10.41 22.38 -1.72
N ALA A 56 11.48 22.89 -1.12
CA ALA A 56 11.53 24.27 -0.65
C ALA A 56 11.35 25.28 -1.78
N GLY A 57 11.66 24.90 -3.02
CA GLY A 57 11.49 25.75 -4.19
C GLY A 57 10.10 25.67 -4.85
N VAL A 58 9.13 25.04 -4.18
CA VAL A 58 7.79 24.86 -4.75
C VAL A 58 7.10 26.21 -5.01
N PHE A 59 7.40 27.22 -4.21
CA PHE A 59 6.91 28.57 -4.43
C PHE A 59 8.02 29.48 -4.94
N ASP A 60 7.67 30.29 -5.93
CA ASP A 60 8.56 31.31 -6.46
C ASP A 60 8.20 32.65 -5.80
N GLY A 61 8.76 32.86 -4.61
CA GLY A 61 8.46 34.02 -3.77
C GLY A 61 7.41 33.70 -2.71
N ALA A 62 6.76 34.73 -2.17
CA ALA A 62 5.75 34.56 -1.13
C ALA A 62 4.48 33.95 -1.73
N PRO A 63 3.96 32.86 -1.14
CA PRO A 63 2.76 32.22 -1.68
C PRO A 63 1.51 33.07 -1.42
N ASP A 64 0.62 33.08 -2.40
CA ASP A 64 -0.72 33.63 -2.25
C ASP A 64 -1.72 32.49 -1.95
N ALA A 65 -3.02 32.85 -1.83
CA ALA A 65 -4.05 31.85 -1.52
C ALA A 65 -4.17 30.77 -2.60
N ASP A 66 -4.01 31.14 -3.87
CA ASP A 66 -4.05 30.17 -4.98
C ASP A 66 -2.87 29.20 -4.94
N ASP A 67 -1.70 29.69 -4.58
CA ASP A 67 -0.49 28.87 -4.43
C ASP A 67 -0.67 27.84 -3.32
N VAL A 68 -1.27 28.24 -2.20
CA VAL A 68 -1.52 27.35 -1.05
C VAL A 68 -2.55 26.29 -1.45
N GLU A 69 -3.59 26.67 -2.16
CA GLU A 69 -4.60 25.73 -2.64
C GLU A 69 -3.98 24.71 -3.61
N MET A 70 -3.16 25.18 -4.54
CA MET A 70 -2.45 24.31 -5.49
C MET A 70 -1.54 23.32 -4.75
N LEU A 71 -0.84 23.79 -3.72
CA LEU A 71 0.00 22.90 -2.91
C LEU A 71 -0.84 21.81 -2.24
N GLY A 72 -1.99 22.18 -1.68
CA GLY A 72 -2.90 21.20 -1.08
C GLY A 72 -3.34 20.14 -2.08
N ASP A 73 -3.70 20.56 -3.28
CA ASP A 73 -4.10 19.64 -4.36
C ASP A 73 -2.94 18.72 -4.77
N THR A 74 -1.72 19.27 -4.85
CA THR A 74 -0.52 18.51 -5.21
C THR A 74 -0.19 17.49 -4.13
N VAL A 75 -0.30 17.86 -2.85
CA VAL A 75 -0.10 16.94 -1.72
C VAL A 75 -1.13 15.80 -1.79
N THR A 76 -2.39 16.14 -2.04
CA THR A 76 -3.45 15.13 -2.18
C THR A 76 -3.13 14.15 -3.30
N ALA A 77 -2.69 14.65 -4.45
CA ALA A 77 -2.32 13.79 -5.57
C ALA A 77 -1.13 12.88 -5.23
N ALA A 78 -0.13 13.40 -4.55
CA ALA A 78 1.04 12.62 -4.14
C ALA A 78 0.69 11.54 -3.12
N VAL A 79 -0.18 11.86 -2.15
CA VAL A 79 -0.67 10.90 -1.16
C VAL A 79 -1.45 9.79 -1.85
N ASN A 80 -2.34 10.14 -2.75
CA ASN A 80 -3.14 9.16 -3.49
C ASN A 80 -2.25 8.27 -4.36
N ASP A 81 -1.20 8.83 -4.96
CA ASP A 81 -0.23 8.05 -5.74
C ASP A 81 0.50 7.03 -4.85
N ALA A 82 0.95 7.46 -3.68
CA ALA A 82 1.62 6.57 -2.72
C ALA A 82 0.67 5.46 -2.24
N LEU A 83 -0.57 5.81 -1.92
CA LEU A 83 -1.56 4.83 -1.46
C LEU A 83 -1.93 3.83 -2.57
N ALA A 84 -1.99 4.28 -3.82
CA ALA A 84 -2.24 3.38 -4.95
C ALA A 84 -1.09 2.38 -5.11
N LYS A 85 0.15 2.83 -4.96
CA LYS A 85 1.32 1.97 -5.02
C LYS A 85 1.37 1.00 -3.85
N ALA A 86 1.00 1.44 -2.66
CA ALA A 86 0.88 0.57 -1.48
C ALA A 86 -0.17 -0.51 -1.71
N ARG A 87 -1.30 -0.14 -2.27
CA ARG A 87 -2.38 -1.09 -2.59
C ARG A 87 -1.92 -2.12 -3.62
N ALA A 88 -1.20 -1.67 -4.66
CA ALA A 88 -0.65 -2.57 -5.66
C ALA A 88 0.33 -3.57 -5.05
N LEU A 89 1.16 -3.11 -4.12
CA LEU A 89 2.08 -3.99 -3.40
C LEU A 89 1.33 -4.99 -2.54
N GLN A 90 0.28 -4.57 -1.85
CA GLN A 90 -0.58 -5.48 -1.09
C GLN A 90 -1.17 -6.57 -1.97
N GLU A 91 -1.72 -6.19 -3.11
CA GLU A 91 -2.31 -7.15 -4.05
C GLU A 91 -1.25 -8.13 -4.56
N ASP A 92 -0.05 -7.64 -4.84
CA ASP A 92 1.06 -8.47 -5.29
C ASP A 92 1.47 -9.50 -4.23
N ARG A 93 1.53 -9.10 -2.97
CA ARG A 93 2.00 -9.96 -1.87
C ARG A 93 0.90 -10.86 -1.30
N LEU A 94 -0.33 -10.37 -1.21
CA LEU A 94 -1.45 -11.10 -0.62
C LEU A 94 -2.27 -11.86 -1.64
N GLY A 95 -2.24 -11.46 -2.91
CA GLY A 95 -3.00 -12.08 -3.97
C GLY A 95 -2.77 -13.59 -4.10
N PRO A 96 -1.52 -14.07 -4.14
CA PRO A 96 -1.26 -15.50 -4.22
C PRO A 96 -1.79 -16.28 -3.02
N ILE A 97 -1.72 -15.69 -1.82
CA ILE A 97 -2.22 -16.32 -0.59
C ILE A 97 -3.75 -16.36 -0.61
N ALA A 98 -4.38 -15.24 -0.92
CA ALA A 98 -5.83 -15.14 -1.02
C ALA A 98 -6.36 -16.02 -2.16
N GLY A 99 -5.65 -16.08 -3.29
CA GLY A 99 -5.98 -16.96 -4.39
C GLY A 99 -5.95 -18.43 -4.00
N GLY A 100 -4.94 -18.83 -3.21
CA GLY A 100 -4.86 -20.18 -2.66
C GLY A 100 -6.03 -20.52 -1.75
N MET A 101 -6.46 -19.56 -0.95
CA MET A 101 -7.64 -19.72 -0.08
C MET A 101 -8.93 -19.84 -0.90
N GLY A 102 -9.03 -19.07 -1.98
CA GLY A 102 -10.19 -19.13 -2.87
C GLY A 102 -10.32 -20.47 -3.57
N ASN A 103 -9.21 -21.15 -3.85
CA ASN A 103 -9.18 -22.45 -4.51
C ASN A 103 -9.56 -23.60 -3.58
N LEU A 104 -9.71 -23.37 -2.28
CA LEU A 104 -10.02 -24.41 -1.30
C LEU A 104 -11.50 -24.75 -1.21
N GLY A 105 -12.26 -24.50 -2.24
CA GLY A 105 -13.58 -25.05 -2.35
C GLY A 105 -14.73 -24.10 -2.16
N LEU A 106 -14.62 -22.91 -2.67
CA LEU A 106 -15.78 -22.04 -2.81
C LEU A 106 -16.35 -22.22 -4.23
N PRO A 107 -17.30 -23.15 -4.39
CA PRO A 107 -17.85 -23.44 -5.73
C PRO A 107 -18.48 -22.19 -6.33
N GLY A 108 -18.20 -21.96 -7.59
CA GLY A 108 -18.78 -20.83 -8.31
C GLY A 108 -17.96 -19.54 -8.26
N MET A 109 -16.77 -19.60 -7.73
CA MET A 109 -15.88 -18.45 -7.72
C MET A 109 -14.75 -18.55 -8.75
#